data_e958cfa30162ebcef6d4ffe30bbee5f6
#
_entry.id   e958cfa30162ebcef6d4ffe30bbee5f6
#
_cell.length_a   1.000
_cell.length_b   1.000
_cell.length_c   1.000
_cell.angle_alpha   90.00
_cell.angle_beta   90.00
_cell.angle_gamma   90.00
#
_symmetry.space_group_name_H-M   'P 1'
#
loop_
_entity.id
_entity.type
_entity.pdbx_description
1 polymer ?
#
loop_
_entity_poly.entity_id
_entity_poly.type
_entity_poly.pdbx_seq_one_letter_code
_entity_poly.pdbx_strand_id
1 'polypeptide(L)'
;PDIDFVIKPKMKWVGHISWDIYKEICNSHGVNGGLPNYVVDPNADVHNLILSSDIICALQSSVVLESALAGKRVIFPLFFDYMNSDHYNDFAYKDNIELFDIAENSTKFKSLFYQILENPYVADEIMDKRYKLFKTHFNQVTTTALDRYVETIYDIVRS
;
A
#
# COMPACT_ATOMS: atom_id res chain seq x y z
N PRO A 1 4.75 20.64 -0.34
CA PRO A 1 5.27 19.82 0.75
C PRO A 1 6.43 18.98 0.24
N ASP A 2 7.44 18.78 1.08
CA ASP A 2 8.50 17.83 0.81
C ASP A 2 7.90 16.43 0.98
N ILE A 3 7.93 15.64 -0.07
CA ILE A 3 7.34 14.29 -0.10
C ILE A 3 8.45 13.30 -0.40
N ASP A 4 8.64 12.36 0.52
CA ASP A 4 9.58 11.27 0.36
C ASP A 4 8.86 10.05 -0.22
N PHE A 5 9.42 9.47 -1.27
CA PHE A 5 8.90 8.24 -1.88
C PHE A 5 9.84 7.08 -1.61
N VAL A 6 9.31 6.00 -1.08
CA VAL A 6 10.04 4.74 -0.95
C VAL A 6 9.36 3.67 -1.80
N ILE A 7 10.13 3.09 -2.70
CA ILE A 7 9.67 1.99 -3.55
C ILE A 7 10.32 0.71 -3.05
N LYS A 8 9.50 -0.21 -2.57
CA LYS A 8 9.92 -1.53 -2.12
C LYS A 8 9.47 -2.61 -3.11
N PRO A 9 10.33 -3.06 -4.01
CA PRO A 9 10.01 -4.17 -4.90
C PRO A 9 9.95 -5.50 -4.13
N LYS A 10 9.21 -6.48 -4.66
CA LYS A 10 9.30 -7.85 -4.16
C LYS A 10 10.69 -8.41 -4.43
N MET A 11 11.32 -9.00 -3.42
CA MET A 11 12.68 -9.56 -3.53
C MET A 11 12.84 -10.55 -4.70
N LYS A 12 11.82 -11.35 -4.99
CA LYS A 12 11.85 -12.28 -6.13
C LYS A 12 11.96 -11.61 -7.50
N TRP A 13 11.75 -10.31 -7.58
CA TRP A 13 11.86 -9.54 -8.83
C TRP A 13 13.20 -8.85 -8.98
N VAL A 14 13.98 -8.75 -7.88
CA VAL A 14 15.33 -8.20 -7.92
C VAL A 14 16.21 -9.15 -8.74
N GLY A 15 16.85 -8.62 -9.79
CA GLY A 15 17.61 -9.44 -10.75
C GLY A 15 16.77 -10.10 -11.86
N HIS A 16 15.44 -9.92 -11.86
CA HIS A 16 14.60 -10.34 -12.97
C HIS A 16 14.58 -9.28 -14.08
N ILE A 17 14.34 -9.68 -15.33
CA ILE A 17 14.26 -8.77 -16.49
C ILE A 17 13.25 -7.62 -16.26
N SER A 18 12.17 -7.88 -15.55
CA SER A 18 11.18 -6.87 -15.17
C SER A 18 11.76 -5.79 -14.26
N TRP A 19 12.76 -6.13 -13.45
CA TRP A 19 13.44 -5.17 -12.59
C TRP A 19 14.33 -4.21 -13.38
N ASP A 20 15.00 -4.70 -14.40
CA ASP A 20 15.85 -3.87 -15.26
C ASP A 20 15.00 -2.94 -16.13
N ILE A 21 13.87 -3.41 -16.67
CA ILE A 21 12.88 -2.59 -17.37
C ILE A 21 12.34 -1.51 -16.44
N TYR A 22 12.01 -1.85 -15.20
CA TYR A 22 11.52 -0.89 -14.20
C TYR A 22 12.55 0.22 -13.94
N LYS A 23 13.84 -0.14 -13.73
CA LYS A 23 14.92 0.84 -13.58
C LYS A 23 15.05 1.74 -14.81
N GLU A 24 14.95 1.18 -16.01
CA GLU A 24 15.03 1.92 -17.26
C GLU A 24 13.87 2.92 -17.39
N ILE A 25 12.64 2.52 -17.03
CA ILE A 25 11.48 3.41 -16.99
C ILE A 25 11.70 4.54 -15.98
N CYS A 26 12.15 4.23 -14.77
CA CYS A 26 12.46 5.24 -13.76
C CYS A 26 13.54 6.23 -14.25
N ASN A 27 14.57 5.74 -14.91
CA ASN A 27 15.64 6.55 -15.45
C ASN A 27 15.18 7.43 -16.62
N SER A 28 14.40 6.88 -17.55
CA SER A 28 13.93 7.57 -18.76
C SER A 28 12.91 8.67 -18.48
N HIS A 29 12.11 8.53 -17.41
CA HIS A 29 11.11 9.52 -17.01
C HIS A 29 11.65 10.57 -16.03
N GLY A 30 12.96 10.65 -15.88
CA GLY A 30 13.60 11.67 -15.05
C GLY A 30 13.34 11.48 -13.55
N VAL A 31 12.90 10.29 -13.15
CA VAL A 31 12.72 9.97 -11.72
C VAL A 31 14.04 10.10 -10.97
N ASN A 32 15.16 9.90 -11.65
CA ASN A 32 16.51 10.20 -11.13
C ASN A 32 16.92 11.67 -11.26
N GLY A 33 16.18 12.51 -12.01
CA GLY A 33 16.55 13.89 -12.29
C GLY A 33 15.55 14.94 -11.82
N GLY A 34 14.37 14.54 -11.35
CA GLY A 34 13.28 15.48 -11.05
C GLY A 34 12.59 15.32 -9.70
N LEU A 35 12.79 14.19 -9.01
CA LEU A 35 12.24 13.97 -7.66
C LEU A 35 13.41 13.72 -6.70
N PRO A 36 13.85 14.72 -5.95
CA PRO A 36 15.02 14.61 -5.07
C PRO A 36 14.82 13.60 -3.92
N ASN A 37 13.60 13.20 -3.63
CA ASN A 37 13.23 12.46 -2.43
C ASN A 37 12.66 11.07 -2.73
N TYR A 38 13.27 10.33 -3.64
CA TYR A 38 12.83 8.98 -3.92
C TYR A 38 13.95 7.96 -3.71
N VAL A 39 13.63 6.86 -3.04
CA VAL A 39 14.54 5.75 -2.76
C VAL A 39 13.91 4.44 -3.22
N VAL A 40 14.70 3.59 -3.86
CA VAL A 40 14.32 2.19 -4.13
C VAL A 40 15.10 1.30 -3.20
N ASP A 41 14.43 0.70 -2.24
CA ASP A 41 15.05 -0.19 -1.26
C ASP A 41 14.35 -1.56 -1.23
N PRO A 42 14.94 -2.58 -1.90
CA PRO A 42 14.39 -3.92 -1.86
C PRO A 42 14.53 -4.60 -0.50
N ASN A 43 15.46 -4.13 0.35
CA ASN A 43 15.76 -4.70 1.65
C ASN A 43 15.06 -3.98 2.80
N ALA A 44 14.35 -2.89 2.53
CA ALA A 44 13.62 -2.16 3.56
C ALA A 44 12.68 -3.09 4.33
N ASP A 45 12.62 -2.92 5.64
CA ASP A 45 11.65 -3.61 6.47
C ASP A 45 10.25 -3.11 6.17
N VAL A 46 9.36 -4.02 5.80
CA VAL A 46 8.00 -3.66 5.35
C VAL A 46 7.15 -3.10 6.47
N HIS A 47 7.31 -3.61 7.70
CA HIS A 47 6.52 -3.13 8.83
C HIS A 47 6.95 -1.73 9.23
N ASN A 48 8.25 -1.46 9.27
CA ASN A 48 8.76 -0.11 9.50
C ASN A 48 8.29 0.87 8.41
N LEU A 49 8.27 0.45 7.14
CA LEU A 49 7.72 1.29 6.06
C LEU A 49 6.24 1.57 6.25
N ILE A 50 5.42 0.56 6.60
CA ILE A 50 4.00 0.76 6.88
C ILE A 50 3.82 1.79 8.00
N LEU A 51 4.55 1.65 9.09
CA LEU A 51 4.40 2.52 10.26
C LEU A 51 4.84 3.96 10.00
N SER A 52 5.94 4.14 9.26
CA SER A 52 6.51 5.47 8.98
C SER A 52 5.86 6.20 7.79
N SER A 53 5.08 5.52 6.96
CA SER A 53 4.45 6.13 5.79
C SER A 53 3.08 6.71 6.13
N ASP A 54 2.73 7.84 5.52
CA ASP A 54 1.39 8.43 5.59
C ASP A 54 0.44 7.77 4.57
N ILE A 55 0.97 7.42 3.40
CA ILE A 55 0.20 6.85 2.28
C ILE A 55 0.89 5.57 1.80
N ILE A 56 0.12 4.52 1.66
CA ILE A 56 0.58 3.26 1.05
C ILE A 56 -0.05 3.13 -0.33
N CYS A 57 0.77 2.85 -1.33
CA CYS A 57 0.31 2.52 -2.68
C CYS A 57 0.70 1.06 -2.96
N ALA A 58 -0.29 0.20 -3.05
CA ALA A 58 -0.06 -1.23 -3.27
C ALA A 58 -1.22 -1.84 -4.08
N LEU A 59 -0.97 -2.98 -4.70
CA LEU A 59 -1.98 -3.76 -5.39
C LEU A 59 -2.13 -5.12 -4.65
N GLN A 60 -2.13 -6.22 -5.28
CA GLN A 60 -2.28 -7.56 -4.69
C GLN A 60 -1.12 -7.94 -3.75
N SER A 61 -1.21 -7.60 -2.47
CA SER A 61 -0.19 -7.90 -1.47
C SER A 61 -0.80 -8.00 -0.07
N SER A 62 -0.24 -8.84 0.81
CA SER A 62 -0.59 -8.87 2.24
C SER A 62 -0.34 -7.52 2.93
N VAL A 63 0.63 -6.75 2.44
CA VAL A 63 0.91 -5.37 2.88
C VAL A 63 -0.33 -4.49 2.90
N VAL A 64 -1.29 -4.72 1.98
CA VAL A 64 -2.56 -3.98 1.95
C VAL A 64 -3.36 -4.18 3.23
N LEU A 65 -3.51 -5.44 3.68
CA LEU A 65 -4.25 -5.74 4.92
C LEU A 65 -3.51 -5.24 6.15
N GLU A 66 -2.19 -5.41 6.18
CA GLU A 66 -1.34 -4.92 7.26
C GLU A 66 -1.42 -3.40 7.38
N SER A 67 -1.33 -2.68 6.25
CA SER A 67 -1.48 -1.22 6.20
C SER A 67 -2.88 -0.76 6.60
N ALA A 68 -3.90 -1.47 6.14
CA ALA A 68 -5.29 -1.18 6.49
C ALA A 68 -5.55 -1.33 7.99
N LEU A 69 -4.99 -2.40 8.61
CA LEU A 69 -5.07 -2.64 10.05
C LEU A 69 -4.31 -1.57 10.85
N ALA A 70 -3.17 -1.12 10.35
CA ALA A 70 -2.39 -0.02 10.93
C ALA A 70 -3.04 1.37 10.76
N GLY A 71 -4.26 1.44 10.23
CA GLY A 71 -4.99 2.70 10.03
C GLY A 71 -4.45 3.58 8.90
N LYS A 72 -3.60 3.03 8.03
CA LYS A 72 -3.04 3.81 6.92
C LYS A 72 -4.03 3.98 5.78
N ARG A 73 -3.90 5.10 5.05
CA ARG A 73 -4.58 5.29 3.77
C ARG A 73 -3.89 4.43 2.72
N VAL A 74 -4.68 3.62 2.02
CA VAL A 74 -4.15 2.69 1.00
C VAL A 74 -4.79 3.02 -0.34
N ILE A 75 -3.97 3.43 -1.31
CA ILE A 75 -4.41 3.70 -2.67
C ILE A 75 -4.18 2.46 -3.54
N PHE A 76 -5.24 2.00 -4.17
CA PHE A 76 -5.18 1.02 -5.26
C PHE A 76 -5.11 1.72 -6.61
N PRO A 77 -4.01 1.62 -7.36
CA PRO A 77 -3.92 2.15 -8.72
C PRO A 77 -4.59 1.18 -9.71
N LEU A 78 -5.91 1.10 -9.67
CA LEU A 78 -6.71 0.27 -10.56
C LEU A 78 -7.01 1.02 -11.86
N PHE A 79 -5.98 1.34 -12.62
CA PHE A 79 -6.14 2.06 -13.88
C PHE A 79 -6.96 1.24 -14.87
N PHE A 80 -7.58 1.92 -15.81
CA PHE A 80 -8.56 1.36 -16.75
C PHE A 80 -8.13 0.02 -17.37
N ASP A 81 -6.88 -0.11 -17.79
CA ASP A 81 -6.37 -1.34 -18.41
C ASP A 81 -6.40 -2.53 -17.45
N TYR A 82 -6.16 -2.30 -16.17
CA TYR A 82 -6.23 -3.35 -15.16
C TYR A 82 -7.69 -3.75 -14.87
N MET A 83 -8.58 -2.78 -14.71
CA MET A 83 -9.99 -3.05 -14.39
C MET A 83 -10.73 -3.81 -15.51
N ASN A 84 -10.27 -3.66 -16.75
CA ASN A 84 -10.82 -4.37 -17.91
C ASN A 84 -10.05 -5.62 -18.29
N SER A 85 -9.06 -6.03 -17.52
CA SER A 85 -8.29 -7.24 -17.74
C SER A 85 -8.87 -8.44 -16.99
N ASP A 86 -8.56 -9.65 -17.46
CA ASP A 86 -8.92 -10.89 -16.74
C ASP A 86 -8.30 -10.93 -15.32
N HIS A 87 -7.18 -10.23 -15.12
CA HIS A 87 -6.53 -10.13 -13.81
C HIS A 87 -7.36 -9.42 -12.74
N TYR A 88 -8.34 -8.60 -13.13
CA TYR A 88 -9.26 -8.00 -12.17
C TYR A 88 -10.17 -9.02 -11.51
N ASN A 89 -10.50 -10.12 -12.20
CA ASN A 89 -11.28 -11.21 -11.62
C ASN A 89 -10.58 -11.87 -10.43
N ASP A 90 -9.25 -11.89 -10.46
CA ASP A 90 -8.39 -12.45 -9.40
C ASP A 90 -7.99 -11.42 -8.34
N PHE A 91 -8.53 -10.20 -8.41
CA PHE A 91 -8.22 -9.15 -7.44
C PHE A 91 -8.85 -9.49 -6.09
N ALA A 92 -7.99 -9.77 -5.11
CA ALA A 92 -8.39 -10.30 -3.80
C ALA A 92 -9.31 -9.36 -3.00
N TYR A 93 -9.32 -8.07 -3.30
CA TYR A 93 -10.06 -7.05 -2.55
C TYR A 93 -11.26 -6.48 -3.31
N LYS A 94 -11.64 -7.07 -4.44
CA LYS A 94 -12.73 -6.56 -5.30
C LYS A 94 -14.07 -6.41 -4.60
N ASP A 95 -14.38 -7.34 -3.69
CA ASP A 95 -15.64 -7.37 -2.94
C ASP A 95 -15.65 -6.44 -1.71
N ASN A 96 -14.52 -5.77 -1.44
CA ASN A 96 -14.34 -4.84 -0.31
C ASN A 96 -13.60 -3.57 -0.75
N ILE A 97 -13.77 -3.20 -2.01
CA ILE A 97 -13.04 -2.11 -2.65
C ILE A 97 -13.35 -0.75 -1.99
N GLU A 98 -14.53 -0.60 -1.43
CA GLU A 98 -15.00 0.60 -0.73
C GLU A 98 -14.23 0.90 0.55
N LEU A 99 -13.44 -0.05 1.04
CA LEU A 99 -12.59 0.12 2.22
C LEU A 99 -11.26 0.82 1.90
N PHE A 100 -10.99 1.08 0.64
CA PHE A 100 -9.71 1.59 0.14
C PHE A 100 -9.91 2.80 -0.78
N ASP A 101 -8.84 3.51 -1.05
CA ASP A 101 -8.83 4.64 -1.97
C ASP A 101 -8.54 4.15 -3.38
N ILE A 102 -9.49 4.29 -4.29
CA ILE A 102 -9.37 3.76 -5.65
C ILE A 102 -8.98 4.85 -6.64
N ALA A 103 -7.89 4.62 -7.34
CA ALA A 103 -7.43 5.47 -8.43
C ALA A 103 -7.62 4.74 -9.78
N GLU A 104 -8.64 5.14 -10.52
CA GLU A 104 -8.98 4.56 -11.84
C GLU A 104 -8.10 5.09 -12.98
N ASN A 105 -7.38 6.17 -12.73
CA ASN A 105 -6.44 6.80 -13.66
C ASN A 105 -5.46 7.70 -12.91
N SER A 106 -4.46 8.21 -13.63
CA SER A 106 -3.41 9.07 -13.06
C SER A 106 -3.95 10.39 -12.47
N THR A 107 -4.98 10.97 -13.07
CA THR A 107 -5.61 12.20 -12.57
C THR A 107 -6.30 11.96 -11.24
N LYS A 108 -7.06 10.87 -11.14
CA LYS A 108 -7.70 10.46 -9.88
C LYS A 108 -6.67 10.09 -8.81
N PHE A 109 -5.61 9.40 -9.21
CA PHE A 109 -4.50 9.07 -8.31
C PHE A 109 -3.90 10.34 -7.68
N LYS A 110 -3.56 11.32 -8.53
CA LYS A 110 -3.00 12.60 -8.07
C LYS A 110 -3.96 13.34 -7.15
N SER A 111 -5.24 13.39 -7.47
CA SER A 111 -6.27 14.03 -6.64
C SER A 111 -6.38 13.38 -5.27
N LEU A 112 -6.49 12.03 -5.22
CA LEU A 112 -6.54 11.26 -3.97
C LEU A 112 -5.29 11.48 -3.13
N PHE A 113 -4.12 11.45 -3.77
CA PHE A 113 -2.85 11.65 -3.09
C PHE A 113 -2.83 12.99 -2.32
N TYR A 114 -3.20 14.09 -2.96
CA TYR A 114 -3.25 15.39 -2.28
C TYR A 114 -4.34 15.47 -1.21
N GLN A 115 -5.52 14.89 -1.46
CA GLN A 115 -6.58 14.82 -0.46
C GLN A 115 -6.13 14.07 0.81
N ILE A 116 -5.36 13.00 0.65
CA ILE A 116 -4.86 12.22 1.78
C ILE A 116 -3.77 12.99 2.53
N LEU A 117 -2.89 13.72 1.83
CA LEU A 117 -1.91 14.58 2.50
C LEU A 117 -2.56 15.67 3.36
N GLU A 118 -3.70 16.19 2.93
CA GLU A 118 -4.47 17.17 3.71
C GLU A 118 -5.25 16.53 4.87
N ASN A 119 -5.73 15.30 4.68
CA ASN A 119 -6.49 14.56 5.69
C ASN A 119 -6.15 13.06 5.64
N PRO A 120 -5.10 12.62 6.34
CA PRO A 120 -4.67 11.22 6.37
C PRO A 120 -5.58 10.31 7.20
N TYR A 121 -6.56 10.88 7.91
CA TYR A 121 -7.42 10.13 8.80
C TYR A 121 -8.32 9.14 8.07
N VAL A 122 -8.48 7.95 8.63
CA VAL A 122 -9.44 6.92 8.20
C VAL A 122 -10.59 6.90 9.19
N ALA A 123 -11.82 7.05 8.71
CA ALA A 123 -13.00 7.08 9.55
C ALA A 123 -13.19 5.77 10.35
N ASP A 124 -13.63 5.87 11.59
CA ASP A 124 -13.78 4.73 12.51
C ASP A 124 -14.65 3.62 11.91
N GLU A 125 -15.72 3.97 11.19
CA GLU A 125 -16.58 2.99 10.51
C GLU A 125 -15.80 2.16 9.47
N ILE A 126 -14.89 2.79 8.74
CA ILE A 126 -14.02 2.11 7.77
C ILE A 126 -13.00 1.22 8.50
N MET A 127 -12.44 1.70 9.61
CA MET A 127 -11.53 0.90 10.44
C MET A 127 -12.21 -0.36 10.98
N ASP A 128 -13.44 -0.27 11.45
CA ASP A 128 -14.21 -1.43 11.92
C ASP A 128 -14.45 -2.46 10.80
N LYS A 129 -14.76 -2.00 9.59
CA LYS A 129 -14.93 -2.87 8.42
C LYS A 129 -13.60 -3.51 8.01
N ARG A 130 -12.50 -2.76 8.00
CA ARG A 130 -11.15 -3.28 7.73
C ARG A 130 -10.74 -4.33 8.73
N TYR A 131 -11.02 -4.13 10.01
CA TYR A 131 -10.76 -5.12 11.05
C TYR A 131 -11.57 -6.42 10.84
N LYS A 132 -12.84 -6.31 10.45
CA LYS A 132 -13.66 -7.48 10.10
C LYS A 132 -13.11 -8.22 8.88
N LEU A 133 -12.72 -7.48 7.83
CA LEU A 133 -12.08 -8.05 6.65
C LEU A 133 -10.80 -8.80 7.01
N PHE A 134 -9.93 -8.20 7.83
CA PHE A 134 -8.72 -8.85 8.32
C PHE A 134 -9.03 -10.16 9.04
N LYS A 135 -9.98 -10.16 9.96
CA LYS A 135 -10.43 -11.37 10.67
C LYS A 135 -10.92 -12.46 9.72
N THR A 136 -11.62 -12.11 8.66
CA THR A 136 -12.12 -13.08 7.68
C THR A 136 -10.99 -13.77 6.94
N HIS A 137 -9.93 -13.05 6.57
CA HIS A 137 -8.77 -13.60 5.87
C HIS A 137 -7.86 -14.43 6.79
N PHE A 138 -7.83 -14.12 8.08
CA PHE A 138 -6.96 -14.75 9.08
C PHE A 138 -7.77 -15.51 10.15
N ASN A 139 -8.97 -15.97 9.82
CA ASN A 139 -9.95 -16.58 10.73
C ASN A 139 -9.44 -17.79 11.54
N GLN A 140 -8.31 -18.37 11.17
CA GLN A 140 -7.67 -19.46 11.90
C GLN A 140 -6.57 -18.98 12.88
N VAL A 141 -6.30 -17.70 12.88
CA VAL A 141 -5.39 -17.10 13.86
C VAL A 141 -6.16 -17.01 15.18
N THR A 142 -5.75 -17.79 16.16
CA THR A 142 -6.28 -17.68 17.53
C THR A 142 -6.26 -16.21 17.94
N THR A 143 -7.27 -15.76 18.67
CA THR A 143 -7.37 -14.39 19.21
C THR A 143 -6.04 -13.85 19.73
N THR A 144 -5.24 -14.72 20.36
CA THR A 144 -3.90 -14.41 20.88
C THR A 144 -2.86 -14.00 19.82
N ALA A 145 -2.91 -14.53 18.60
CA ALA A 145 -1.94 -14.14 17.57
C ALA A 145 -2.28 -12.78 16.95
N LEU A 146 -3.58 -12.52 16.72
CA LEU A 146 -4.05 -11.23 16.27
C LEU A 146 -3.81 -10.14 17.33
N ASP A 147 -4.13 -10.43 18.59
CA ASP A 147 -3.94 -9.51 19.70
C ASP A 147 -2.44 -9.16 19.85
N ARG A 148 -1.55 -10.16 19.79
CA ARG A 148 -0.09 -9.93 19.81
C ARG A 148 0.39 -9.11 18.61
N TYR A 149 -0.14 -9.34 17.44
CA TYR A 149 0.22 -8.58 16.24
C TYR A 149 -0.19 -7.10 16.41
N VAL A 150 -1.41 -6.86 16.87
CA VAL A 150 -1.92 -5.52 17.14
C VAL A 150 -1.12 -4.85 18.28
N GLU A 151 -0.86 -5.56 19.37
CA GLU A 151 -0.04 -5.06 20.47
C GLU A 151 1.37 -4.69 20.01
N THR A 152 2.01 -5.56 19.22
CA THR A 152 3.35 -5.28 18.67
C THR A 152 3.37 -4.03 17.80
N ILE A 153 2.36 -3.84 16.94
CA ILE A 153 2.21 -2.61 16.15
C ILE A 153 2.09 -1.39 17.07
N TYR A 154 1.23 -1.46 18.10
CA TYR A 154 1.06 -0.35 19.03
C TYR A 154 2.31 -0.05 19.85
N ASP A 155 3.07 -1.05 20.25
CA ASP A 155 4.31 -0.87 21.02
C ASP A 155 5.38 -0.16 20.18
N ILE A 156 5.49 -0.51 18.90
CA ILE A 156 6.42 0.14 17.97
C ILE A 156 6.00 1.62 17.71
N VAL A 157 4.71 1.89 17.64
CA VAL A 157 4.21 3.26 17.41
C VAL A 157 4.43 4.17 18.65
N ARG A 158 4.53 3.59 19.84
CA ARG A 158 4.70 4.34 21.10
C ARG A 158 6.16 4.46 21.57
N SER A 159 7.07 3.73 20.94
CA SER A 159 8.50 3.80 21.20
C SER A 159 9.19 4.86 20.32
#